data_d40759eaa2bbebb038ae7a6fa42bf06a
#
_entry.id   d40759eaa2bbebb038ae7a6fa42bf06a
#
_cell.length_a   1.000
_cell.length_b   1.000
_cell.length_c   1.000
_cell.angle_alpha   90.00
_cell.angle_beta   90.00
_cell.angle_gamma   90.00
#
_symmetry.space_group_name_H-M   'P 1'
#
loop_
_entity.id
_entity.type
_entity.pdbx_description
1 polymer ?
#
loop_
_entity_poly.entity_id
_entity_poly.type
_entity_poly.pdbx_seq_one_letter_code
_entity_poly.pdbx_strand_id
1 'polypeptide(L)'
;HQIAIKFTDVKYGQDKLLPFWSKYSKYGNEAVSWTEILPELETIFEWTNISKVLLGFIFFIIVVFGIINTLFMSLYERMFEFGVLRAVGTRPSRMAQLILFEAGSLGVLSIGIGIILGVITTYICSKTGIDYTGIEVAGVTIQELIYPVMVIDQFIFYPFWVLVFTTITGLYPAWYAARMSPAEAMRRVG
;
A
#
# COMPACT_ATOMS: atom_id res chain seq x y z
N HIS A 1 -4.40 -1.31 45.37
CA HIS A 1 -5.50 -1.06 44.45
C HIS A 1 -4.91 -0.56 43.15
N GLN A 2 -5.36 -1.08 42.00
CA GLN A 2 -4.93 -0.66 40.67
C GLN A 2 -6.13 -0.03 39.96
N ILE A 3 -5.89 1.07 39.25
CA ILE A 3 -6.91 1.77 38.45
C ILE A 3 -6.43 1.77 36.99
N ALA A 4 -7.16 1.10 36.11
CA ALA A 4 -6.90 1.14 34.69
C ALA A 4 -7.57 2.37 34.07
N ILE A 5 -6.79 3.18 33.37
CA ILE A 5 -7.26 4.39 32.70
C ILE A 5 -7.10 4.16 31.17
N LYS A 6 -8.20 4.32 30.43
CA LYS A 6 -8.21 4.22 28.97
C LYS A 6 -8.14 5.62 28.38
N PHE A 7 -7.10 5.89 27.59
CA PHE A 7 -7.01 7.11 26.79
C PHE A 7 -7.86 6.99 25.51
N THR A 8 -8.28 8.14 24.99
CA THR A 8 -9.03 8.21 23.73
C THR A 8 -8.14 7.85 22.52
N ASP A 9 -6.84 8.15 22.60
CA ASP A 9 -5.84 7.78 21.58
C ASP A 9 -4.71 7.02 22.27
N VAL A 10 -4.29 5.91 21.65
CA VAL A 10 -3.21 5.04 22.15
C VAL A 10 -1.89 5.80 22.28
N LYS A 11 -1.66 6.82 21.40
CA LYS A 11 -0.46 7.66 21.44
C LYS A 11 -0.25 8.36 22.78
N TYR A 12 -1.33 8.77 23.44
CA TYR A 12 -1.21 9.39 24.77
C TYR A 12 -0.73 8.41 25.85
N GLY A 13 -0.97 7.12 25.67
CA GLY A 13 -0.44 6.09 26.56
C GLY A 13 1.04 5.77 26.32
N GLN A 14 1.59 6.15 25.16
CA GLN A 14 3.00 5.95 24.82
C GLN A 14 3.87 7.17 25.12
N ASP A 15 3.28 8.36 25.14
CA ASP A 15 4.02 9.62 25.36
C ASP A 15 4.35 9.82 26.84
N LYS A 16 5.58 9.50 27.20
CA LYS A 16 6.14 9.64 28.55
C LYS A 16 6.32 11.10 29.00
N LEU A 17 6.26 12.06 28.06
CA LEU A 17 6.43 13.49 28.35
C LEU A 17 5.12 14.17 28.78
N LEU A 18 3.99 13.48 28.71
CA LEU A 18 2.71 14.05 29.13
C LEU A 18 2.72 14.45 30.60
N PRO A 19 2.22 15.66 30.95
CA PRO A 19 2.08 16.10 32.34
C PRO A 19 1.22 15.19 33.21
N PHE A 20 0.43 14.34 32.57
CA PHE A 20 -0.40 13.32 33.23
C PHE A 20 0.41 12.42 34.17
N TRP A 21 1.53 11.88 33.69
CA TRP A 21 2.36 10.93 34.44
C TRP A 21 2.92 11.57 35.72
N SER A 22 3.50 12.77 35.61
CA SER A 22 4.04 13.51 36.76
C SER A 22 2.96 13.99 37.74
N LYS A 23 1.75 14.25 37.25
CA LYS A 23 0.61 14.69 38.08
C LYS A 23 0.09 13.57 38.96
N TYR A 24 0.02 12.35 38.44
CA TYR A 24 -0.58 11.20 39.16
C TYR A 24 0.45 10.30 39.83
N SER A 25 1.76 10.46 39.58
CA SER A 25 2.84 9.79 40.30
C SER A 25 3.23 10.56 41.58
N LYS A 26 2.24 10.84 42.47
CA LYS A 26 2.42 11.57 43.74
C LYS A 26 1.77 10.82 44.89
N TYR A 27 2.21 11.14 46.09
CA TYR A 27 1.60 10.62 47.36
C TYR A 27 1.61 9.08 47.48
N GLY A 28 2.68 8.43 46.96
CA GLY A 28 2.79 6.96 47.01
C GLY A 28 2.06 6.22 45.90
N ASN A 29 1.44 6.94 44.96
CA ASN A 29 0.91 6.37 43.74
C ASN A 29 1.97 6.42 42.62
N GLU A 30 1.94 5.45 41.75
CA GLU A 30 2.78 5.39 40.55
C GLU A 30 1.87 5.25 39.32
N ALA A 31 1.95 6.22 38.40
CA ALA A 31 1.26 6.15 37.12
C ALA A 31 2.22 5.57 36.09
N VAL A 32 1.92 4.36 35.63
CA VAL A 32 2.78 3.57 34.74
C VAL A 32 2.10 3.42 33.39
N SER A 33 2.84 3.62 32.33
CA SER A 33 2.36 3.36 30.96
C SER A 33 2.25 1.85 30.71
N TRP A 34 1.35 1.46 29.83
CA TRP A 34 1.27 0.08 29.35
C TRP A 34 2.58 -0.39 28.71
N THR A 35 3.37 0.50 28.11
CA THR A 35 4.69 0.19 27.53
C THR A 35 5.72 -0.16 28.60
N GLU A 36 5.54 0.30 29.84
CA GLU A 36 6.41 -0.05 30.96
C GLU A 36 5.97 -1.36 31.63
N ILE A 37 4.66 -1.62 31.63
CA ILE A 37 4.09 -2.86 32.19
C ILE A 37 4.35 -4.04 31.23
N LEU A 38 4.25 -3.82 29.93
CA LEU A 38 4.38 -4.85 28.89
C LEU A 38 5.35 -4.37 27.77
N PRO A 39 6.65 -4.30 28.04
CA PRO A 39 7.65 -3.82 27.06
C PRO A 39 7.73 -4.72 25.82
N GLU A 40 7.34 -5.99 25.95
CA GLU A 40 7.28 -6.93 24.84
C GLU A 40 6.23 -6.53 23.80
N LEU A 41 5.10 -5.94 24.24
CA LEU A 41 4.09 -5.41 23.32
C LEU A 41 4.61 -4.22 22.52
N GLU A 42 5.37 -3.32 23.13
CA GLU A 42 6.01 -2.19 22.41
C GLU A 42 6.89 -2.70 21.28
N THR A 43 7.74 -3.67 21.59
CA THR A 43 8.62 -4.32 20.59
C THR A 43 7.80 -4.96 19.46
N ILE A 44 6.70 -5.64 19.75
CA ILE A 44 5.82 -6.26 18.76
C ILE A 44 5.18 -5.19 17.86
N PHE A 45 4.74 -4.06 18.40
CA PHE A 45 4.20 -2.96 17.60
C PHE A 45 5.24 -2.35 16.66
N GLU A 46 6.49 -2.17 17.13
CA GLU A 46 7.60 -1.72 16.29
C GLU A 46 7.88 -2.71 15.15
N TRP A 47 8.03 -4.00 15.47
CA TRP A 47 8.21 -5.05 14.47
C TRP A 47 7.05 -5.14 13.48
N THR A 48 5.82 -4.97 13.95
CA THR A 48 4.63 -4.94 13.10
C THR A 48 4.70 -3.79 12.11
N ASN A 49 5.18 -2.62 12.54
CA ASN A 49 5.33 -1.47 11.65
C ASN A 49 6.41 -1.68 10.59
N ILE A 50 7.55 -2.24 10.98
CA ILE A 50 8.63 -2.62 10.06
C ILE A 50 8.12 -3.67 9.06
N SER A 51 7.41 -4.69 9.54
CA SER A 51 6.83 -5.75 8.71
C SER A 51 5.82 -5.20 7.68
N LYS A 52 4.99 -4.23 8.06
CA LYS A 52 4.06 -3.55 7.13
C LYS A 52 4.81 -2.84 6.00
N VAL A 53 5.89 -2.13 6.33
CA VAL A 53 6.72 -1.43 5.33
C VAL A 53 7.40 -2.45 4.40
N LEU A 54 7.97 -3.52 4.96
CA LEU A 54 8.62 -4.57 4.18
C LEU A 54 7.65 -5.27 3.23
N LEU A 55 6.49 -5.70 3.73
CA LEU A 55 5.45 -6.34 2.93
C LEU A 55 4.92 -5.38 1.87
N GLY A 56 4.70 -4.11 2.22
CA GLY A 56 4.31 -3.07 1.27
C GLY A 56 5.33 -2.91 0.14
N PHE A 57 6.61 -2.93 0.47
CA PHE A 57 7.69 -2.86 -0.51
C PHE A 57 7.74 -4.09 -1.43
N ILE A 58 7.55 -5.29 -0.88
CA ILE A 58 7.48 -6.53 -1.67
C ILE A 58 6.29 -6.49 -2.64
N PHE A 59 5.10 -6.14 -2.14
CA PHE A 59 3.93 -5.99 -3.01
C PHE A 59 4.13 -4.91 -4.07
N PHE A 60 4.76 -3.80 -3.72
CA PHE A 60 5.12 -2.75 -4.68
C PHE A 60 6.00 -3.29 -5.82
N ILE A 61 7.05 -4.06 -5.50
CA ILE A 61 7.91 -4.68 -6.51
C ILE A 61 7.10 -5.61 -7.42
N ILE A 62 6.24 -6.46 -6.86
CA ILE A 62 5.40 -7.38 -7.65
C ILE A 62 4.50 -6.61 -8.61
N VAL A 63 3.86 -5.53 -8.14
CA VAL A 63 3.01 -4.66 -8.95
C VAL A 63 3.80 -4.01 -10.08
N VAL A 64 4.98 -3.45 -9.79
CA VAL A 64 5.87 -2.83 -10.80
C VAL A 64 6.23 -3.82 -11.90
N PHE A 65 6.67 -5.03 -11.54
CA PHE A 65 7.00 -6.06 -12.53
C PHE A 65 5.79 -6.51 -13.33
N GLY A 66 4.62 -6.65 -12.69
CA GLY A 66 3.37 -6.98 -13.37
C GLY A 66 2.98 -5.93 -14.41
N ILE A 67 3.06 -4.64 -14.06
CA ILE A 67 2.77 -3.53 -14.97
C ILE A 67 3.74 -3.52 -16.13
N ILE A 68 5.05 -3.60 -15.87
CA ILE A 68 6.08 -3.64 -16.91
C ILE A 68 5.81 -4.79 -17.88
N ASN A 69 5.58 -6.00 -17.37
CA ASN A 69 5.30 -7.18 -18.18
C ASN A 69 4.07 -6.98 -19.07
N THR A 70 2.96 -6.49 -18.50
CA THR A 70 1.71 -6.27 -19.24
C THR A 70 1.88 -5.20 -20.32
N LEU A 71 2.56 -4.09 -20.01
CA LEU A 71 2.78 -3.00 -20.97
C LEU A 71 3.73 -3.42 -22.09
N PHE A 72 4.78 -4.19 -21.80
CA PHE A 72 5.65 -4.70 -22.85
C PHE A 72 4.94 -5.72 -23.73
N MET A 73 4.11 -6.60 -23.17
CA MET A 73 3.32 -7.54 -23.98
C MET A 73 2.40 -6.80 -24.91
N SER A 74 1.61 -5.84 -24.41
CA SER A 74 0.75 -4.97 -25.23
C SER A 74 1.55 -4.22 -26.31
N LEU A 75 2.72 -3.71 -25.94
CA LEU A 75 3.60 -3.02 -26.89
C LEU A 75 4.11 -3.94 -28.00
N TYR A 76 4.52 -5.17 -27.67
CA TYR A 76 5.00 -6.13 -28.66
C TYR A 76 3.88 -6.59 -29.60
N GLU A 77 2.67 -6.81 -29.09
CA GLU A 77 1.50 -7.18 -29.90
C GLU A 77 1.13 -6.07 -30.91
N ARG A 78 1.30 -4.81 -30.54
CA ARG A 78 0.93 -3.63 -31.35
C ARG A 78 2.13 -2.95 -32.02
N MET A 79 3.30 -3.60 -32.02
CA MET A 79 4.55 -3.02 -32.54
C MET A 79 4.44 -2.60 -34.02
N PHE A 80 3.77 -3.41 -34.85
CA PHE A 80 3.53 -3.08 -36.24
C PHE A 80 2.69 -1.81 -36.41
N GLU A 81 1.62 -1.67 -35.63
CA GLU A 81 0.77 -0.47 -35.65
C GLU A 81 1.57 0.77 -35.28
N PHE A 82 2.43 0.67 -34.24
CA PHE A 82 3.31 1.77 -33.86
C PHE A 82 4.34 2.10 -34.96
N GLY A 83 4.85 1.10 -35.68
CA GLY A 83 5.72 1.28 -36.83
C GLY A 83 5.04 2.07 -37.96
N VAL A 84 3.80 1.72 -38.28
CA VAL A 84 2.98 2.43 -39.27
C VAL A 84 2.70 3.87 -38.84
N LEU A 85 2.29 4.09 -37.62
CA LEU A 85 2.05 5.43 -37.06
C LEU A 85 3.31 6.32 -37.14
N ARG A 86 4.47 5.75 -36.89
CA ARG A 86 5.75 6.44 -37.00
C ARG A 86 6.12 6.74 -38.45
N ALA A 87 5.84 5.81 -39.39
CA ALA A 87 6.08 6.00 -40.82
C ALA A 87 5.20 7.13 -41.40
N VAL A 88 3.97 7.30 -40.91
CA VAL A 88 3.07 8.40 -41.31
C VAL A 88 3.45 9.73 -40.62
N GLY A 89 4.48 9.74 -39.75
CA GLY A 89 5.02 10.97 -39.15
C GLY A 89 4.52 11.31 -37.75
N THR A 90 3.92 10.35 -37.02
CA THR A 90 3.54 10.56 -35.62
C THR A 90 4.77 10.86 -34.79
N ARG A 91 4.71 11.93 -33.99
CA ARG A 91 5.80 12.34 -33.09
C ARG A 91 6.03 11.30 -32.00
N PRO A 92 7.32 11.01 -31.62
CA PRO A 92 7.64 10.08 -30.53
C PRO A 92 6.92 10.38 -29.23
N SER A 93 6.78 11.66 -28.88
CA SER A 93 6.10 12.11 -27.66
C SER A 93 4.62 11.73 -27.63
N ARG A 94 3.93 11.75 -28.76
CA ARG A 94 2.51 11.34 -28.83
C ARG A 94 2.35 9.84 -28.63
N MET A 95 3.30 9.03 -29.13
CA MET A 95 3.30 7.59 -28.87
C MET A 95 3.55 7.29 -27.38
N ALA A 96 4.54 7.96 -26.77
CA ALA A 96 4.79 7.82 -25.35
C ALA A 96 3.55 8.21 -24.51
N GLN A 97 2.88 9.30 -24.88
CA GLN A 97 1.64 9.71 -24.22
C GLN A 97 0.55 8.65 -24.32
N LEU A 98 0.37 8.02 -25.50
CA LEU A 98 -0.63 6.98 -25.69
C LEU A 98 -0.41 5.81 -24.72
N ILE A 99 0.83 5.33 -24.61
CA ILE A 99 1.19 4.24 -23.69
C ILE A 99 1.03 4.66 -22.22
N LEU A 100 1.36 5.91 -21.89
CA LEU A 100 1.16 6.43 -20.53
C LEU A 100 -0.33 6.54 -20.17
N PHE A 101 -1.18 6.95 -21.13
CA PHE A 101 -2.62 6.95 -20.93
C PHE A 101 -3.18 5.54 -20.77
N GLU A 102 -2.66 4.57 -21.54
CA GLU A 102 -3.03 3.16 -21.39
C GLU A 102 -2.64 2.65 -19.99
N ALA A 103 -1.40 2.87 -19.55
CA ALA A 103 -0.94 2.50 -18.21
C ALA A 103 -1.76 3.19 -17.11
N GLY A 104 -2.02 4.49 -17.26
CA GLY A 104 -2.82 5.26 -16.31
C GLY A 104 -4.27 4.77 -16.21
N SER A 105 -4.90 4.47 -17.35
CA SER A 105 -6.28 3.96 -17.37
C SER A 105 -6.39 2.58 -16.71
N LEU A 106 -5.45 1.67 -16.98
CA LEU A 106 -5.37 0.38 -16.31
C LEU A 106 -5.15 0.56 -14.80
N GLY A 107 -4.30 1.50 -14.40
CA GLY A 107 -4.09 1.85 -13.01
C GLY A 107 -5.37 2.33 -12.31
N VAL A 108 -6.11 3.25 -12.93
CA VAL A 108 -7.37 3.77 -12.38
C VAL A 108 -8.43 2.67 -12.25
N LEU A 109 -8.58 1.82 -13.27
CA LEU A 109 -9.51 0.69 -13.24
C LEU A 109 -9.15 -0.31 -12.14
N SER A 110 -7.87 -0.67 -12.04
CA SER A 110 -7.37 -1.60 -11.02
C SER A 110 -7.57 -1.05 -9.60
N ILE A 111 -7.32 0.24 -9.39
CA ILE A 111 -7.54 0.93 -8.12
C ILE A 111 -9.03 0.92 -7.78
N GLY A 112 -9.91 1.24 -8.74
CA GLY A 112 -11.35 1.23 -8.54
C GLY A 112 -11.86 -0.14 -8.07
N ILE A 113 -11.47 -1.21 -8.76
CA ILE A 113 -11.80 -2.59 -8.39
C ILE A 113 -11.19 -2.93 -7.01
N GLY A 114 -9.93 -2.57 -6.79
CA GLY A 114 -9.23 -2.82 -5.52
C GLY A 114 -9.89 -2.14 -4.32
N ILE A 115 -10.33 -0.89 -4.47
CA ILE A 115 -11.08 -0.17 -3.42
C ILE A 115 -12.41 -0.88 -3.11
N ILE A 116 -13.17 -1.25 -4.13
CA ILE A 116 -14.46 -1.94 -3.95
C ILE A 116 -14.25 -3.26 -3.20
N LEU A 117 -13.31 -4.09 -3.64
CA LEU A 117 -12.99 -5.35 -2.98
C LEU A 117 -12.47 -5.14 -1.56
N GLY A 118 -11.59 -4.16 -1.35
CA GLY A 118 -11.05 -3.82 -0.03
C GLY A 118 -12.14 -3.38 0.95
N VAL A 119 -13.05 -2.50 0.52
CA VAL A 119 -14.19 -2.06 1.34
C VAL A 119 -15.10 -3.23 1.70
N ILE A 120 -15.47 -4.06 0.72
CA ILE A 120 -16.34 -5.23 0.94
C ILE A 120 -15.68 -6.18 1.95
N THR A 121 -14.42 -6.54 1.73
CA THR A 121 -13.71 -7.47 2.61
C THR A 121 -13.58 -6.90 4.03
N THR A 122 -13.17 -5.65 4.16
CA THR A 122 -13.04 -4.98 5.47
C THR A 122 -14.39 -4.90 6.17
N TYR A 123 -15.46 -4.58 5.45
CA TYR A 123 -16.82 -4.53 6.00
C TYR A 123 -17.28 -5.90 6.51
N ILE A 124 -17.08 -6.96 5.74
CA ILE A 124 -17.42 -8.32 6.17
C ILE A 124 -16.62 -8.68 7.43
N CYS A 125 -15.30 -8.52 7.40
CA CYS A 125 -14.44 -8.84 8.55
C CYS A 125 -14.76 -7.98 9.79
N SER A 126 -15.20 -6.73 9.61
CA SER A 126 -15.63 -5.87 10.72
C SER A 126 -16.91 -6.32 11.40
N LYS A 127 -17.73 -7.14 10.72
CA LYS A 127 -18.97 -7.72 11.28
C LYS A 127 -18.78 -9.12 11.86
N THR A 128 -18.00 -9.94 11.18
CA THR A 128 -17.75 -11.32 11.60
C THR A 128 -16.68 -11.42 12.69
N GLY A 129 -15.75 -10.45 12.74
CA GLY A 129 -14.52 -10.56 13.51
C GLY A 129 -13.54 -11.56 12.92
N ILE A 130 -12.29 -11.46 13.31
CA ILE A 130 -11.23 -12.42 12.98
C ILE A 130 -10.88 -13.16 14.25
N ASP A 131 -10.97 -14.48 14.23
CA ASP A 131 -10.72 -15.32 15.40
C ASP A 131 -9.22 -15.53 15.62
N TYR A 132 -8.70 -14.89 16.66
CA TYR A 132 -7.35 -15.07 17.18
C TYR A 132 -7.38 -15.69 18.58
N THR A 133 -8.52 -16.23 19.01
CA THR A 133 -8.67 -16.84 20.35
C THR A 133 -7.66 -17.96 20.57
N GLY A 134 -7.03 -17.95 21.73
CA GLY A 134 -6.02 -18.94 22.10
C GLY A 134 -4.61 -18.66 21.60
N ILE A 135 -4.40 -17.61 20.79
CA ILE A 135 -3.06 -17.18 20.41
C ILE A 135 -2.48 -16.34 21.54
N GLU A 136 -1.31 -16.73 22.01
CA GLU A 136 -0.56 -15.99 23.02
C GLU A 136 0.39 -14.99 22.36
N VAL A 137 0.26 -13.71 22.72
CA VAL A 137 1.09 -12.62 22.23
C VAL A 137 1.67 -11.89 23.43
N ALA A 138 2.99 -11.88 23.58
CA ALA A 138 3.71 -11.24 24.69
C ALA A 138 3.19 -11.67 26.08
N GLY A 139 2.93 -12.96 26.29
CA GLY A 139 2.42 -13.48 27.56
C GLY A 139 0.94 -13.19 27.84
N VAL A 140 0.23 -12.58 26.87
CA VAL A 140 -1.21 -12.29 26.95
C VAL A 140 -1.95 -13.18 25.94
N THR A 141 -2.85 -14.01 26.43
CA THR A 141 -3.71 -14.83 25.57
C THR A 141 -4.87 -14.00 25.04
N ILE A 142 -5.05 -13.93 23.72
CA ILE A 142 -6.18 -13.26 23.11
C ILE A 142 -7.44 -14.09 23.36
N GLN A 143 -8.44 -13.50 24.03
CA GLN A 143 -9.69 -14.18 24.39
C GLN A 143 -10.89 -13.72 23.56
N GLU A 144 -10.74 -12.64 22.78
CA GLU A 144 -11.83 -12.03 22.03
C GLU A 144 -11.51 -11.96 20.53
N LEU A 145 -12.56 -11.87 19.73
CA LEU A 145 -12.46 -11.64 18.29
C LEU A 145 -11.87 -10.25 18.01
N ILE A 146 -10.97 -10.16 17.06
CA ILE A 146 -10.41 -8.88 16.61
C ILE A 146 -11.25 -8.35 15.44
N TYR A 147 -11.75 -7.11 15.60
CA TYR A 147 -12.54 -6.44 14.58
C TYR A 147 -11.70 -5.39 13.86
N PRO A 148 -11.47 -5.52 12.53
CA PRO A 148 -10.76 -4.51 11.77
C PRO A 148 -11.57 -3.22 11.69
N VAL A 149 -10.88 -2.10 11.87
CA VAL A 149 -11.46 -0.75 11.77
C VAL A 149 -11.14 -0.17 10.40
N MET A 150 -12.17 0.37 9.74
CA MET A 150 -12.00 1.04 8.46
C MET A 150 -11.43 2.43 8.68
N VAL A 151 -10.23 2.69 8.14
CA VAL A 151 -9.56 3.99 8.19
C VAL A 151 -9.61 4.61 6.79
N ILE A 152 -10.41 5.66 6.62
CA ILE A 152 -10.69 6.31 5.32
C ILE A 152 -9.40 6.80 4.66
N ASP A 153 -8.46 7.35 5.44
CA ASP A 153 -7.19 7.87 4.92
C ASP A 153 -6.39 6.82 4.14
N GLN A 154 -6.49 5.54 4.52
CA GLN A 154 -5.81 4.46 3.83
C GLN A 154 -6.37 4.23 2.43
N PHE A 155 -7.69 4.41 2.23
CA PHE A 155 -8.36 4.26 0.93
C PHE A 155 -8.12 5.44 -0.02
N ILE A 156 -7.50 6.52 0.44
CA ILE A 156 -7.11 7.67 -0.37
C ILE A 156 -5.59 7.65 -0.61
N PHE A 157 -4.81 7.53 0.47
CA PHE A 157 -3.37 7.67 0.43
C PHE A 157 -2.68 6.55 -0.36
N TYR A 158 -2.99 5.29 -0.09
CA TYR A 158 -2.36 4.17 -0.80
C TYR A 158 -2.75 4.11 -2.29
N PRO A 159 -4.03 4.24 -2.69
CA PRO A 159 -4.42 4.31 -4.09
C PRO A 159 -3.76 5.45 -4.86
N PHE A 160 -3.62 6.62 -4.24
CA PHE A 160 -2.91 7.74 -4.85
C PHE A 160 -1.45 7.38 -5.19
N TRP A 161 -0.73 6.82 -4.22
CA TRP A 161 0.66 6.41 -4.45
C TRP A 161 0.78 5.28 -5.48
N VAL A 162 -0.14 4.31 -5.46
CA VAL A 162 -0.18 3.25 -6.47
C VAL A 162 -0.35 3.86 -7.87
N LEU A 163 -1.24 4.84 -8.04
CA LEU A 163 -1.43 5.50 -9.33
C LEU A 163 -0.18 6.25 -9.79
N VAL A 164 0.46 7.00 -8.89
CA VAL A 164 1.72 7.71 -9.17
C VAL A 164 2.80 6.73 -9.62
N PHE A 165 3.01 5.66 -8.87
CA PHE A 165 4.02 4.65 -9.20
C PHE A 165 3.71 3.89 -10.48
N THR A 166 2.43 3.55 -10.74
CA THR A 166 2.00 2.92 -11.99
C THR A 166 2.35 3.80 -13.19
N THR A 167 2.08 5.09 -13.08
CA THR A 167 2.38 6.05 -14.14
C THR A 167 3.90 6.19 -14.35
N ILE A 168 4.68 6.28 -13.29
CA ILE A 168 6.15 6.35 -13.35
C ILE A 168 6.72 5.07 -13.99
N THR A 169 6.22 3.90 -13.59
CA THR A 169 6.65 2.61 -14.13
C THR A 169 6.35 2.50 -15.62
N GLY A 170 5.21 3.05 -16.06
CA GLY A 170 4.84 3.12 -17.49
C GLY A 170 5.74 4.02 -18.34
N LEU A 171 6.54 4.92 -17.73
CA LEU A 171 7.48 5.76 -18.46
C LEU A 171 8.55 4.95 -19.21
N TYR A 172 9.00 3.84 -18.63
CA TYR A 172 10.05 3.02 -19.24
C TYR A 172 9.59 2.36 -20.55
N PRO A 173 8.46 1.60 -20.60
CA PRO A 173 7.92 1.08 -21.86
C PRO A 173 7.56 2.20 -22.85
N ALA A 174 6.99 3.31 -22.37
CA ALA A 174 6.63 4.45 -23.21
C ALA A 174 7.85 5.08 -23.88
N TRP A 175 8.93 5.27 -23.15
CA TRP A 175 10.19 5.78 -23.68
C TRP A 175 10.82 4.80 -24.69
N TYR A 176 10.78 3.50 -24.39
CA TYR A 176 11.28 2.45 -25.28
C TYR A 176 10.53 2.48 -26.62
N ALA A 177 9.20 2.48 -26.60
CA ALA A 177 8.38 2.56 -27.81
C ALA A 177 8.62 3.85 -28.63
N ALA A 178 8.77 4.98 -27.94
CA ALA A 178 9.00 6.27 -28.59
C ALA A 178 10.34 6.32 -29.37
N ARG A 179 11.33 5.54 -28.97
CA ARG A 179 12.65 5.48 -29.61
C ARG A 179 12.77 4.44 -30.71
N MET A 180 11.81 3.55 -30.90
CA MET A 180 11.84 2.56 -31.94
C MET A 180 11.82 3.21 -33.34
N SER A 181 12.68 2.70 -34.26
CA SER A 181 12.63 3.10 -35.64
C SER A 181 11.49 2.40 -36.36
N PRO A 182 10.83 3.06 -37.38
CA PRO A 182 9.78 2.43 -38.17
C PRO A 182 10.21 1.13 -38.83
N ALA A 183 11.44 1.11 -39.37
CA ALA A 183 12.00 -0.05 -40.05
C ALA A 183 12.20 -1.24 -39.10
N GLU A 184 12.61 -1.00 -37.88
CA GLU A 184 12.80 -2.03 -36.85
C GLU A 184 11.47 -2.60 -36.35
N ALA A 185 10.47 -1.74 -36.17
CA ALA A 185 9.12 -2.14 -35.76
C ALA A 185 8.44 -3.03 -36.80
N MET A 186 8.62 -2.73 -38.11
CA MET A 186 8.02 -3.52 -39.19
C MET A 186 8.77 -4.83 -39.48
N ARG A 187 10.07 -4.91 -39.21
CA ARG A 187 10.91 -6.10 -39.50
C ARG A 187 10.71 -7.24 -38.52
N ARG A 188 10.30 -6.97 -37.30
CA ARG A 188 10.12 -8.00 -36.24
C ARG A 188 8.83 -8.81 -36.35
N VAL A 189 7.91 -8.43 -37.21
CA VAL A 189 6.59 -9.09 -37.38
C VAL A 189 6.56 -9.99 -38.64
N GLY A 190 7.58 -10.01 -39.43
CA GLY A 190 7.82 -10.94 -40.56
C GLY A 190 8.88 -11.96 -40.15
#